data_339d98b3517e5aaaa44b8d4ef5ffbf36
#
_entry.id   339d98b3517e5aaaa44b8d4ef5ffbf36
#
_cell.length_a   1.000
_cell.length_b   1.000
_cell.length_c   1.000
_cell.angle_alpha   90.00
_cell.angle_beta   90.00
_cell.angle_gamma   90.00
#
_symmetry.space_group_name_H-M   'P 1'
#
loop_
_entity.id
_entity.type
_entity.pdbx_description
1 polymer ?
#
loop_
_entity_poly.entity_id
_entity_poly.type
_entity_poly.pdbx_seq_one_letter_code
_entity_poly.pdbx_strand_id
1 'polypeptide(L)'
;MKKLTIFIIIISFLTANIKPRARDLGIPFFGKPGRYNAITDVKGVEVGHSTIISGKGKNIVGMGPVRTGVTAIFPRGKKFNPVYANWYSLNGNGEMTGTTWVTESGFLETPIMITNTNSVGVVRDAVLKWYVDYNWYGNEEWWYTYPVVGETYDGFLNDIYGFHVKEKHVLEAIENARSGPVKEGNIGGGTGMLTLGFKGGIGSASRVVKINDKKYIVGVLVQSNFGSRKNLTISGVPVGLELEDTLKLVYNAPPSNKKKDGDGSIIVIVATDAPLLPHQLKRIVHRVPIGIGNVGGRGSNGSGDIFLAFSTANKNAFNRQKTTTVRTLPNDLITPLFEATAQAVEEAIINAMIAAETMDGIHGNTAYAIPHDRLIKILKKYNRID
;
A
#
# COMPACT_ATOMS: atom_id res chain seq x y z
N MET A 1 45.56 0.74 47.38
CA MET A 1 44.30 0.05 47.01
C MET A 1 43.51 0.96 46.06
N LYS A 2 43.53 0.67 44.76
CA LYS A 2 42.80 1.43 43.75
C LYS A 2 41.37 0.85 43.63
N LYS A 3 40.35 1.66 43.95
CA LYS A 3 38.92 1.29 43.76
C LYS A 3 38.57 1.33 42.27
N LEU A 4 38.23 0.18 41.71
CA LEU A 4 37.73 0.03 40.36
C LEU A 4 36.21 0.32 40.37
N THR A 5 35.80 1.47 39.82
CA THR A 5 34.38 1.80 39.67
C THR A 5 33.90 1.18 38.36
N ILE A 6 33.08 0.14 38.44
CA ILE A 6 32.44 -0.49 37.29
C ILE A 6 31.21 0.35 36.90
N PHE A 7 31.24 0.97 35.73
CA PHE A 7 30.10 1.63 35.11
C PHE A 7 29.28 0.57 34.39
N ILE A 8 28.11 0.23 34.94
CA ILE A 8 27.11 -0.63 34.25
C ILE A 8 26.32 0.27 33.31
N ILE A 9 26.59 0.18 32.00
CA ILE A 9 25.76 0.82 30.97
C ILE A 9 24.52 -0.04 30.78
N ILE A 10 23.38 0.43 31.30
CA ILE A 10 22.07 -0.16 31.04
C ILE A 10 21.67 0.30 29.63
N ILE A 11 21.85 -0.57 28.63
CA ILE A 11 21.29 -0.37 27.29
C ILE A 11 19.81 -0.69 27.38
N SER A 12 18.99 0.36 27.51
CA SER A 12 17.53 0.25 27.35
C SER A 12 17.24 -0.05 25.88
N PHE A 13 16.98 -1.31 25.56
CA PHE A 13 16.33 -1.64 24.30
C PHE A 13 14.92 -1.04 24.34
N LEU A 14 14.71 0.08 23.65
CA LEU A 14 13.38 0.50 23.24
C LEU A 14 12.85 -0.61 22.31
N THR A 15 12.07 -1.52 22.83
CA THR A 15 11.22 -2.40 22.04
C THR A 15 10.19 -1.47 21.39
N ALA A 16 10.44 -1.04 20.15
CA ALA A 16 9.39 -0.46 19.34
C ALA A 16 8.23 -1.46 19.36
N ASN A 17 7.05 -1.04 19.81
CA ASN A 17 5.85 -1.85 19.80
C ASN A 17 5.58 -2.26 18.33
N ILE A 18 6.04 -3.44 17.96
CA ILE A 18 5.79 -3.99 16.63
C ILE A 18 4.31 -4.35 16.63
N LYS A 19 3.52 -3.66 15.81
CA LYS A 19 2.10 -3.95 15.64
C LYS A 19 1.94 -5.38 15.14
N PRO A 20 0.96 -6.14 15.65
CA PRO A 20 0.74 -7.50 15.18
C PRO A 20 0.33 -7.51 13.72
N ARG A 21 0.67 -8.56 13.02
CA ARG A 21 0.22 -8.87 11.66
C ARG A 21 -0.73 -10.05 11.69
N ALA A 22 -1.41 -10.29 10.59
CA ALA A 22 -2.44 -11.33 10.54
C ALA A 22 -1.89 -12.73 10.90
N ARG A 23 -0.69 -13.07 10.44
CA ARG A 23 -0.04 -14.35 10.81
C ARG A 23 0.34 -14.44 12.28
N ASP A 24 0.64 -13.33 12.94
CA ASP A 24 0.95 -13.30 14.38
C ASP A 24 -0.29 -13.64 15.23
N LEU A 25 -1.49 -13.42 14.67
CA LEU A 25 -2.78 -13.81 15.26
C LEU A 25 -3.20 -15.26 14.89
N GLY A 26 -2.34 -16.01 14.21
CA GLY A 26 -2.61 -17.37 13.78
C GLY A 26 -3.48 -17.48 12.51
N ILE A 27 -3.79 -16.37 11.83
CA ILE A 27 -4.63 -16.39 10.62
C ILE A 27 -3.87 -17.12 9.50
N PRO A 28 -4.44 -18.21 8.93
CA PRO A 28 -3.79 -18.97 7.88
C PRO A 28 -3.88 -18.28 6.52
N PHE A 29 -2.78 -18.30 5.77
CA PHE A 29 -2.72 -17.85 4.39
C PHE A 29 -1.94 -18.85 3.54
N PHE A 30 -2.34 -19.02 2.30
CA PHE A 30 -1.62 -19.83 1.33
C PHE A 30 -0.29 -19.17 0.92
N GLY A 31 0.65 -20.03 0.51
CA GLY A 31 1.95 -19.62 0.01
C GLY A 31 2.94 -19.25 1.13
N LYS A 32 4.23 -19.37 0.80
CA LYS A 32 5.34 -19.08 1.72
C LYS A 32 5.72 -17.60 1.63
N PRO A 33 5.70 -16.83 2.72
CA PRO A 33 6.15 -15.44 2.72
C PRO A 33 7.67 -15.36 2.56
N GLY A 34 8.16 -14.21 2.09
CA GLY A 34 9.57 -13.83 2.16
C GLY A 34 9.98 -13.45 3.59
N ARG A 35 11.20 -12.93 3.72
CA ARG A 35 11.82 -12.62 5.04
C ARG A 35 11.00 -11.61 5.86
N TYR A 36 10.54 -10.54 5.21
CA TYR A 36 9.78 -9.46 5.86
C TYR A 36 8.27 -9.61 5.63
N ASN A 37 7.87 -10.57 4.79
CA ASN A 37 6.50 -10.70 4.31
C ASN A 37 5.94 -9.36 3.81
N ALA A 38 6.72 -8.64 3.01
CA ALA A 38 6.42 -7.30 2.53
C ALA A 38 6.90 -7.09 1.09
N ILE A 39 6.43 -6.04 0.43
CA ILE A 39 6.85 -5.67 -0.94
C ILE A 39 8.38 -5.52 -1.05
N THR A 40 9.03 -5.12 0.02
CA THR A 40 10.48 -4.92 0.14
C THR A 40 11.28 -6.23 0.16
N ASP A 41 10.64 -7.40 0.19
CA ASP A 41 11.32 -8.68 -0.07
C ASP A 41 11.80 -8.78 -1.52
N VAL A 42 11.20 -8.02 -2.43
CA VAL A 42 11.71 -7.85 -3.79
C VAL A 42 12.93 -6.94 -3.73
N LYS A 43 14.08 -7.49 -4.08
CA LYS A 43 15.39 -6.81 -3.94
C LYS A 43 15.43 -5.48 -4.68
N GLY A 44 15.77 -4.42 -3.94
CA GLY A 44 15.88 -3.05 -4.42
C GLY A 44 14.63 -2.21 -4.16
N VAL A 45 13.51 -2.83 -3.79
CA VAL A 45 12.30 -2.08 -3.43
C VAL A 45 12.48 -1.42 -2.06
N GLU A 46 12.16 -0.13 -2.00
CA GLU A 46 12.19 0.67 -0.78
C GLU A 46 10.83 1.34 -0.58
N VAL A 47 10.40 1.47 0.68
CA VAL A 47 9.13 2.11 1.07
C VAL A 47 9.38 3.14 2.15
N GLY A 48 8.77 4.33 2.00
CA GLY A 48 8.82 5.39 3.00
C GLY A 48 7.47 6.08 3.18
N HIS A 49 7.30 6.72 4.32
CA HIS A 49 6.05 7.36 4.70
C HIS A 49 6.29 8.71 5.34
N SER A 50 5.37 9.65 5.07
CA SER A 50 5.14 10.86 5.86
C SER A 50 3.70 10.85 6.34
N THR A 51 3.47 11.00 7.66
CA THR A 51 2.16 10.88 8.29
C THR A 51 1.79 12.20 8.95
N ILE A 52 0.58 12.70 8.68
CA ILE A 52 0.09 13.98 9.20
C ILE A 52 -1.14 13.71 10.07
N ILE A 53 -0.99 13.86 11.40
CA ILE A 53 -2.05 13.72 12.38
C ILE A 53 -2.03 14.97 13.26
N SER A 54 -3.10 15.78 13.19
CA SER A 54 -3.23 16.95 14.04
C SER A 54 -4.70 17.35 14.26
N GLY A 55 -4.96 18.12 15.31
CA GLY A 55 -6.27 18.67 15.63
C GLY A 55 -7.29 17.63 16.11
N LYS A 56 -8.41 18.13 16.65
CA LYS A 56 -9.56 17.36 17.16
C LYS A 56 -10.84 18.18 17.00
N GLY A 57 -12.01 17.51 17.00
CA GLY A 57 -13.32 18.13 17.08
C GLY A 57 -13.93 18.52 15.75
N LYS A 58 -14.56 19.69 15.67
CA LYS A 58 -15.28 20.16 14.49
C LYS A 58 -14.34 20.41 13.33
N ASN A 59 -14.76 20.07 12.11
CA ASN A 59 -14.00 20.38 10.91
C ASN A 59 -14.00 21.89 10.63
N ILE A 60 -12.80 22.46 10.49
CA ILE A 60 -12.59 23.82 10.00
C ILE A 60 -11.60 23.71 8.83
N VAL A 61 -12.08 23.98 7.62
CA VAL A 61 -11.28 23.85 6.39
C VAL A 61 -9.98 24.64 6.51
N GLY A 62 -8.86 23.98 6.25
CA GLY A 62 -7.51 24.53 6.38
C GLY A 62 -6.91 24.45 7.78
N MET A 63 -7.70 24.11 8.82
CA MET A 63 -7.23 23.92 10.20
C MET A 63 -7.30 22.46 10.67
N GLY A 64 -8.15 21.66 10.08
CA GLY A 64 -8.31 20.23 10.43
C GLY A 64 -9.57 19.90 11.22
N PRO A 65 -9.65 18.74 11.84
CA PRO A 65 -8.62 17.70 12.09
C PRO A 65 -7.99 17.11 10.82
N VAL A 66 -6.69 16.83 10.89
CA VAL A 66 -5.90 16.25 9.78
C VAL A 66 -5.57 14.80 10.05
N ARG A 67 -5.88 13.92 9.09
CA ARG A 67 -5.64 12.46 9.14
C ARG A 67 -5.24 11.97 7.75
N THR A 68 -4.03 12.31 7.30
CA THR A 68 -3.57 12.06 5.93
C THR A 68 -2.07 11.82 5.87
N GLY A 69 -1.50 11.71 4.68
CA GLY A 69 -0.07 11.55 4.48
C GLY A 69 0.32 11.13 3.07
N VAL A 70 1.57 10.72 2.93
CA VAL A 70 2.18 10.28 1.68
C VAL A 70 2.95 9.00 1.90
N THR A 71 2.84 8.06 0.96
CA THR A 71 3.67 6.84 0.88
C THR A 71 4.46 6.87 -0.41
N ALA A 72 5.76 6.63 -0.33
CA ALA A 72 6.68 6.54 -1.45
C ALA A 72 7.16 5.09 -1.63
N ILE A 73 7.19 4.60 -2.87
CA ILE A 73 7.68 3.26 -3.24
C ILE A 73 8.70 3.41 -4.36
N PHE A 74 9.94 3.01 -4.11
CA PHE A 74 11.02 3.01 -5.09
C PHE A 74 11.22 1.60 -5.62
N PRO A 75 11.14 1.37 -6.94
CA PRO A 75 11.35 0.04 -7.52
C PRO A 75 12.77 -0.50 -7.37
N ARG A 76 13.78 0.38 -7.44
CA ARG A 76 15.21 0.00 -7.38
C ARG A 76 16.05 1.02 -6.58
N GLY A 77 15.54 1.43 -5.41
CA GLY A 77 16.19 2.46 -4.60
C GLY A 77 16.13 3.85 -5.24
N LYS A 78 16.88 4.79 -4.67
CA LYS A 78 16.85 6.22 -5.03
C LYS A 78 17.84 6.57 -6.16
N LYS A 79 17.94 5.72 -7.19
CA LYS A 79 18.75 5.98 -8.39
C LYS A 79 17.88 5.82 -9.62
N PHE A 80 18.08 6.65 -10.64
CA PHE A 80 17.38 6.52 -11.90
C PHE A 80 17.69 5.17 -12.55
N ASN A 81 16.72 4.29 -12.49
CA ASN A 81 16.82 2.95 -13.04
C ASN A 81 15.42 2.41 -13.35
N PRO A 82 14.81 2.84 -14.45
CA PRO A 82 13.48 2.46 -14.87
C PRO A 82 13.27 0.94 -14.90
N VAL A 83 12.05 0.52 -14.63
CA VAL A 83 11.65 -0.88 -14.59
C VAL A 83 10.49 -1.12 -15.54
N TYR A 84 10.40 -2.32 -16.12
CA TYR A 84 9.19 -2.71 -16.84
C TYR A 84 8.00 -2.68 -15.91
N ALA A 85 6.90 -2.10 -16.38
CA ALA A 85 5.67 -1.97 -15.64
C ALA A 85 4.43 -2.07 -16.54
N ASN A 86 3.29 -2.32 -15.91
CA ASN A 86 1.98 -2.14 -16.50
C ASN A 86 0.93 -1.97 -15.39
N TRP A 87 -0.24 -1.50 -15.74
CA TRP A 87 -1.31 -1.16 -14.81
C TRP A 87 -2.68 -1.66 -15.29
N TYR A 88 -3.65 -1.64 -14.38
CA TYR A 88 -5.04 -2.00 -14.65
C TYR A 88 -5.98 -1.25 -13.72
N SER A 89 -7.07 -0.72 -14.25
CA SER A 89 -8.19 -0.17 -13.49
C SER A 89 -9.35 -1.16 -13.52
N LEU A 90 -9.74 -1.69 -12.36
CA LEU A 90 -10.97 -2.45 -12.22
C LEU A 90 -12.17 -1.51 -12.22
N ASN A 91 -12.06 -0.40 -11.49
CA ASN A 91 -13.02 0.71 -11.44
C ASN A 91 -12.28 2.04 -11.52
N GLY A 92 -12.84 2.98 -12.26
CA GLY A 92 -12.21 4.25 -12.62
C GLY A 92 -12.62 5.46 -11.77
N ASN A 93 -13.37 5.30 -10.66
CA ASN A 93 -13.67 6.42 -9.77
C ASN A 93 -12.49 6.71 -8.83
N GLY A 94 -11.34 7.01 -9.41
CA GLY A 94 -10.07 7.27 -8.76
C GLY A 94 -9.02 7.71 -9.76
N GLU A 95 -7.85 8.09 -9.29
CA GLU A 95 -6.76 8.57 -10.13
C GLU A 95 -5.45 7.84 -9.85
N MET A 96 -4.71 7.56 -10.94
CA MET A 96 -3.29 7.24 -10.92
C MET A 96 -2.63 7.95 -12.10
N THR A 97 -1.84 8.98 -11.83
CA THR A 97 -1.14 9.75 -12.86
C THR A 97 -0.03 8.93 -13.54
N GLY A 98 0.45 9.39 -14.68
CA GLY A 98 1.59 8.78 -15.40
C GLY A 98 1.30 7.44 -16.07
N THR A 99 0.12 6.86 -15.89
CA THR A 99 -0.27 5.55 -16.41
C THR A 99 -0.30 5.47 -17.94
N THR A 100 -0.64 6.58 -18.61
CA THR A 100 -0.60 6.67 -20.08
C THR A 100 0.81 6.38 -20.61
N TRP A 101 1.83 7.01 -19.99
CA TRP A 101 3.23 6.80 -20.38
C TRP A 101 3.72 5.39 -20.02
N VAL A 102 3.31 4.86 -18.87
CA VAL A 102 3.61 3.45 -18.52
C VAL A 102 3.04 2.49 -19.57
N THR A 103 1.85 2.77 -20.11
CA THR A 103 1.25 1.96 -21.18
C THR A 103 2.06 2.06 -22.48
N GLU A 104 2.42 3.26 -22.88
CA GLU A 104 3.10 3.53 -24.15
C GLU A 104 4.55 3.05 -24.15
N SER A 105 5.32 3.39 -23.10
CA SER A 105 6.74 3.06 -23.01
C SER A 105 7.00 1.64 -22.48
N GLY A 106 6.09 1.09 -21.71
CA GLY A 106 6.29 -0.15 -20.95
C GLY A 106 7.17 0.03 -19.72
N PHE A 107 7.56 1.26 -19.37
CA PHE A 107 8.45 1.56 -18.26
C PHE A 107 7.80 2.44 -17.18
N LEU A 108 8.15 2.15 -15.93
CA LEU A 108 7.99 3.02 -14.79
C LEU A 108 9.34 3.71 -14.53
N GLU A 109 9.37 5.03 -14.71
CA GLU A 109 10.59 5.84 -14.62
C GLU A 109 10.72 6.58 -13.28
N THR A 110 9.64 6.62 -12.50
CA THR A 110 9.55 7.39 -11.25
C THR A 110 9.32 6.50 -10.05
N PRO A 111 9.55 6.98 -8.80
CA PRO A 111 8.90 6.36 -7.65
C PRO A 111 7.38 6.40 -7.84
N ILE A 112 6.69 5.45 -7.20
CA ILE A 112 5.24 5.45 -7.09
C ILE A 112 4.90 6.15 -5.78
N MET A 113 4.06 7.18 -5.86
CA MET A 113 3.56 7.88 -4.69
C MET A 113 2.08 7.53 -4.48
N ILE A 114 1.66 7.43 -3.21
CA ILE A 114 0.26 7.22 -2.87
C ILE A 114 -0.14 8.21 -1.78
N THR A 115 -1.29 8.88 -1.95
CA THR A 115 -1.76 9.93 -1.04
C THR A 115 -3.30 9.95 -0.98
N ASN A 116 -3.90 11.09 -0.59
CA ASN A 116 -5.34 11.29 -0.70
C ASN A 116 -5.75 11.95 -2.02
N THR A 117 -7.06 11.89 -2.33
CA THR A 117 -7.65 12.35 -3.59
C THR A 117 -7.27 13.80 -3.95
N ASN A 118 -7.36 14.73 -2.99
CA ASN A 118 -7.12 16.16 -3.29
C ASN A 118 -5.63 16.54 -3.29
N SER A 119 -4.73 15.61 -2.97
CA SER A 119 -3.29 15.90 -2.87
C SER A 119 -2.46 15.34 -4.03
N VAL A 120 -3.09 14.70 -5.03
CA VAL A 120 -2.39 14.15 -6.20
C VAL A 120 -1.54 15.20 -6.90
N GLY A 121 -2.08 16.41 -7.14
CA GLY A 121 -1.39 17.50 -7.82
C GLY A 121 -0.10 17.92 -7.12
N VAL A 122 -0.18 18.27 -5.83
CA VAL A 122 1.00 18.71 -5.05
C VAL A 122 2.05 17.60 -4.91
N VAL A 123 1.63 16.33 -4.79
CA VAL A 123 2.56 15.20 -4.72
C VAL A 123 3.27 15.00 -6.06
N ARG A 124 2.54 15.09 -7.18
CA ARG A 124 3.12 15.00 -8.52
C ARG A 124 4.16 16.09 -8.76
N ASP A 125 3.81 17.35 -8.46
CA ASP A 125 4.70 18.49 -8.66
C ASP A 125 5.94 18.40 -7.76
N ALA A 126 5.79 17.99 -6.51
CA ALA A 126 6.91 17.79 -5.60
C ALA A 126 7.89 16.70 -6.08
N VAL A 127 7.40 15.61 -6.70
CA VAL A 127 8.27 14.59 -7.31
C VAL A 127 9.06 15.19 -8.47
N LEU A 128 8.44 15.98 -9.35
CA LEU A 128 9.15 16.65 -10.45
C LEU A 128 10.24 17.58 -9.94
N LYS A 129 9.93 18.38 -8.92
CA LYS A 129 10.90 19.28 -8.30
C LYS A 129 12.06 18.49 -7.66
N TRP A 130 11.76 17.42 -6.94
CA TRP A 130 12.78 16.54 -6.36
C TRP A 130 13.70 15.97 -7.46
N TYR A 131 13.19 15.59 -8.62
CA TYR A 131 14.01 15.13 -9.74
C TYR A 131 14.99 16.21 -10.22
N VAL A 132 14.52 17.45 -10.31
CA VAL A 132 15.36 18.59 -10.71
C VAL A 132 16.44 18.86 -9.67
N ASP A 133 16.06 18.97 -8.39
CA ASP A 133 16.96 19.31 -7.29
C ASP A 133 18.07 18.23 -7.06
N TYR A 134 17.75 16.97 -7.30
CA TYR A 134 18.68 15.84 -7.13
C TYR A 134 19.39 15.41 -8.42
N ASN A 135 19.19 16.13 -9.52
CA ASN A 135 19.73 15.78 -10.84
C ASN A 135 19.55 14.30 -11.17
N TRP A 136 18.34 13.78 -10.95
CA TRP A 136 17.99 12.36 -11.04
C TRP A 136 18.27 11.75 -12.42
N TYR A 137 18.11 12.57 -13.47
CA TYR A 137 18.27 12.19 -14.88
C TYR A 137 19.68 12.46 -15.44
N GLY A 138 20.62 12.99 -14.63
CA GLY A 138 21.98 13.33 -15.06
C GLY A 138 22.06 14.67 -15.80
N ASN A 139 23.02 14.80 -16.72
CA ASN A 139 23.31 16.06 -17.42
C ASN A 139 22.53 16.22 -18.74
N GLU A 140 21.29 15.71 -18.83
CA GLU A 140 20.47 15.87 -20.04
C GLU A 140 19.78 17.25 -20.03
N GLU A 141 19.99 18.06 -21.06
CA GLU A 141 19.39 19.40 -21.19
C GLU A 141 17.88 19.37 -21.38
N TRP A 142 17.36 18.30 -22.00
CA TRP A 142 15.95 18.11 -22.29
C TRP A 142 15.45 16.82 -21.65
N TRP A 143 14.78 16.97 -20.51
CA TRP A 143 14.23 15.85 -19.79
C TRP A 143 12.79 16.12 -19.34
N TYR A 144 11.98 15.10 -19.43
CA TYR A 144 10.61 15.11 -18.91
C TYR A 144 10.28 13.75 -18.31
N THR A 145 9.35 13.73 -17.37
CA THR A 145 8.77 12.50 -16.83
C THR A 145 7.35 12.72 -16.36
N TYR A 146 6.64 11.63 -16.20
CA TYR A 146 5.27 11.61 -15.74
C TYR A 146 5.19 10.84 -14.43
N PRO A 147 5.30 11.51 -13.25
CA PRO A 147 5.25 10.85 -11.96
C PRO A 147 3.97 10.04 -11.77
N VAL A 148 4.11 8.83 -11.21
CA VAL A 148 2.99 7.97 -10.87
C VAL A 148 2.55 8.28 -9.45
N VAL A 149 1.32 8.82 -9.32
CA VAL A 149 0.69 9.16 -8.04
C VAL A 149 -0.70 8.55 -8.02
N GLY A 150 -0.93 7.58 -7.12
CA GLY A 150 -2.24 7.00 -6.85
C GLY A 150 -2.89 7.64 -5.62
N GLU A 151 -4.21 7.48 -5.49
CA GLU A 151 -4.94 8.08 -4.37
C GLU A 151 -6.10 7.20 -3.87
N THR A 152 -6.50 7.46 -2.63
CA THR A 152 -7.78 7.02 -2.05
C THR A 152 -8.37 8.14 -1.17
N TYR A 153 -9.71 8.19 -1.05
CA TYR A 153 -10.43 9.26 -0.35
C TYR A 153 -10.39 9.11 1.18
N ASP A 154 -9.84 10.08 1.89
CA ASP A 154 -9.73 10.10 3.36
C ASP A 154 -10.70 11.05 4.08
N GLY A 155 -11.60 11.71 3.35
CA GLY A 155 -12.47 12.78 3.88
C GLY A 155 -13.50 12.35 4.93
N PHE A 156 -13.55 11.07 5.34
CA PHE A 156 -14.33 10.65 6.50
C PHE A 156 -13.67 11.07 7.81
N LEU A 157 -12.34 11.03 7.88
CA LEU A 157 -11.55 11.38 9.07
C LEU A 157 -10.75 12.66 8.90
N ASN A 158 -10.47 13.08 7.67
CA ASN A 158 -9.55 14.15 7.31
C ASN A 158 -10.28 15.39 6.79
N ASP A 159 -9.79 16.57 7.14
CA ASP A 159 -10.10 17.83 6.46
C ASP A 159 -9.48 17.84 5.06
N ILE A 160 -10.09 17.10 4.13
CA ILE A 160 -9.56 16.88 2.78
C ILE A 160 -9.50 18.17 1.94
N TYR A 161 -10.40 19.13 2.21
CA TYR A 161 -10.43 20.42 1.53
C TYR A 161 -9.41 21.44 2.08
N GLY A 162 -8.74 21.10 3.18
CA GLY A 162 -7.67 21.92 3.76
C GLY A 162 -6.33 21.79 3.05
N PHE A 163 -6.17 20.84 2.11
CA PHE A 163 -4.94 20.62 1.33
C PHE A 163 -3.68 20.54 2.20
N HIS A 164 -3.72 19.72 3.24
CA HIS A 164 -2.69 19.64 4.28
C HIS A 164 -1.39 18.98 3.83
N VAL A 165 -1.43 18.12 2.80
CA VAL A 165 -0.21 17.58 2.18
C VAL A 165 0.53 18.70 1.45
N LYS A 166 1.83 18.84 1.72
CA LYS A 166 2.73 19.82 1.13
C LYS A 166 3.98 19.12 0.61
N GLU A 167 4.77 19.81 -0.23
CA GLU A 167 6.04 19.33 -0.78
C GLU A 167 6.94 18.68 0.29
N LYS A 168 7.11 19.30 1.47
CA LYS A 168 7.92 18.74 2.56
C LYS A 168 7.54 17.32 2.97
N HIS A 169 6.24 16.97 2.94
CA HIS A 169 5.77 15.64 3.30
C HIS A 169 6.10 14.61 2.21
N VAL A 170 6.17 15.03 0.95
CA VAL A 170 6.63 14.21 -0.16
C VAL A 170 8.12 13.92 -0.02
N LEU A 171 8.92 14.94 0.23
CA LEU A 171 10.35 14.82 0.46
C LEU A 171 10.65 13.92 1.68
N GLU A 172 9.93 14.09 2.79
CA GLU A 172 10.03 13.25 3.97
C GLU A 172 9.71 11.78 3.66
N ALA A 173 8.66 11.50 2.88
CA ALA A 173 8.34 10.13 2.47
C ALA A 173 9.44 9.53 1.60
N ILE A 174 10.02 10.32 0.68
CA ILE A 174 11.16 9.94 -0.16
C ILE A 174 12.40 9.65 0.69
N GLU A 175 12.75 10.54 1.61
CA GLU A 175 13.93 10.41 2.48
C GLU A 175 13.82 9.19 3.40
N ASN A 176 12.62 8.94 3.93
CA ASN A 176 12.32 7.81 4.79
C ASN A 176 12.27 6.46 4.06
N ALA A 177 12.27 6.44 2.72
CA ALA A 177 12.19 5.20 1.95
C ALA A 177 13.43 4.33 2.19
N ARG A 178 13.18 3.07 2.58
CA ARG A 178 14.20 2.05 2.85
C ARG A 178 13.68 0.65 2.60
N SER A 179 14.58 -0.28 2.39
CA SER A 179 14.30 -1.72 2.38
C SER A 179 14.08 -2.23 3.82
N GLY A 180 13.55 -3.44 3.97
CA GLY A 180 13.28 -4.04 5.28
C GLY A 180 11.79 -4.11 5.62
N PRO A 181 11.41 -4.26 6.89
CA PRO A 181 10.01 -4.29 7.30
C PRO A 181 9.26 -3.01 6.92
N VAL A 182 8.06 -3.16 6.36
CA VAL A 182 7.17 -2.04 6.02
C VAL A 182 6.28 -1.73 7.22
N LYS A 183 6.15 -0.47 7.57
CA LYS A 183 5.16 -0.03 8.57
C LYS A 183 3.76 -0.09 7.97
N GLU A 184 2.77 -0.55 8.75
CA GLU A 184 1.40 -0.82 8.30
C GLU A 184 0.33 -0.11 9.15
N GLY A 185 -0.93 -0.12 8.70
CA GLY A 185 -2.05 0.54 9.36
C GLY A 185 -2.14 2.04 9.07
N ASN A 186 -2.36 2.85 10.12
CA ASN A 186 -2.60 4.30 10.04
C ASN A 186 -1.33 5.10 9.73
N ILE A 187 -0.70 4.86 8.59
CA ILE A 187 0.59 5.49 8.24
C ILE A 187 0.61 5.98 6.80
N GLY A 188 1.37 7.04 6.56
CA GLY A 188 1.53 7.60 5.22
C GLY A 188 0.18 7.94 4.59
N GLY A 189 0.03 7.65 3.30
CA GLY A 189 -1.24 7.82 2.60
C GLY A 189 -2.40 7.02 3.21
N GLY A 190 -2.12 5.93 3.94
CA GLY A 190 -3.13 5.09 4.61
C GLY A 190 -3.71 5.66 5.91
N THR A 191 -3.26 6.83 6.37
CA THR A 191 -3.60 7.38 7.69
C THR A 191 -5.10 7.53 7.91
N GLY A 192 -5.86 8.09 6.98
CA GLY A 192 -7.31 8.36 7.10
C GLY A 192 -8.22 7.27 6.51
N MET A 193 -7.72 6.11 6.11
CA MET A 193 -8.41 5.12 5.29
C MET A 193 -9.28 4.16 6.09
N LEU A 194 -10.38 3.68 5.45
CA LEU A 194 -11.35 2.74 6.01
C LEU A 194 -11.48 1.52 5.10
N THR A 195 -11.36 0.31 5.66
CA THR A 195 -11.46 -0.93 4.91
C THR A 195 -12.56 -1.82 5.48
N LEU A 196 -13.51 -2.20 4.63
CA LEU A 196 -14.58 -3.15 4.97
C LEU A 196 -15.28 -2.80 6.31
N GLY A 197 -15.55 -1.49 6.50
CA GLY A 197 -16.25 -0.96 7.66
C GLY A 197 -15.46 -0.88 8.96
N PHE A 198 -14.15 -1.07 8.91
CA PHE A 198 -13.18 -0.85 9.99
C PHE A 198 -12.11 0.16 9.58
N LYS A 199 -11.24 0.54 10.50
CA LYS A 199 -10.04 1.29 10.17
C LYS A 199 -9.14 0.45 9.25
N GLY A 200 -8.73 1.06 8.14
CA GLY A 200 -7.80 0.50 7.17
C GLY A 200 -6.47 1.24 7.10
N GLY A 201 -5.81 1.20 5.97
CA GLY A 201 -4.55 1.91 5.76
C GLY A 201 -3.57 1.21 4.84
N ILE A 202 -2.28 1.28 5.16
CA ILE A 202 -1.22 0.59 4.45
C ILE A 202 -1.11 -0.86 4.95
N GLY A 203 -0.98 -1.79 4.00
CA GLY A 203 -0.64 -3.17 4.29
C GLY A 203 0.29 -3.75 3.24
N SER A 204 1.02 -4.78 3.59
CA SER A 204 1.99 -5.40 2.70
C SER A 204 2.07 -6.91 2.93
N ALA A 205 2.45 -7.66 1.90
CA ALA A 205 2.75 -9.08 2.00
C ALA A 205 3.66 -9.52 0.85
N SER A 206 4.24 -10.71 0.96
CA SER A 206 5.03 -11.29 -0.12
C SER A 206 4.84 -12.79 -0.22
N ARG A 207 5.23 -13.33 -1.38
CA ARG A 207 5.29 -14.79 -1.64
C ARG A 207 6.58 -15.19 -2.33
N VAL A 208 7.19 -16.24 -1.83
CA VAL A 208 8.31 -16.92 -2.48
C VAL A 208 7.74 -17.96 -3.44
N VAL A 209 8.03 -17.81 -4.72
CA VAL A 209 7.54 -18.67 -5.80
C VAL A 209 8.70 -19.46 -6.39
N LYS A 210 8.61 -20.79 -6.38
CA LYS A 210 9.58 -21.65 -7.06
C LYS A 210 9.05 -21.97 -8.46
N ILE A 211 9.85 -21.65 -9.49
CA ILE A 211 9.59 -22.01 -10.88
C ILE A 211 10.84 -22.72 -11.39
N ASN A 212 10.71 -24.01 -11.69
CA ASN A 212 11.85 -24.89 -11.94
C ASN A 212 12.88 -24.79 -10.79
N ASP A 213 14.14 -24.55 -11.06
CA ASP A 213 15.20 -24.43 -10.05
C ASP A 213 15.41 -23.01 -9.52
N LYS A 214 14.58 -22.05 -9.92
CA LYS A 214 14.70 -20.64 -9.53
C LYS A 214 13.59 -20.26 -8.53
N LYS A 215 13.96 -19.42 -7.58
CA LYS A 215 13.01 -18.77 -6.69
C LYS A 215 12.83 -17.32 -7.10
N TYR A 216 11.58 -16.89 -7.14
CA TYR A 216 11.17 -15.51 -7.39
C TYR A 216 10.35 -15.00 -6.22
N ILE A 217 10.28 -13.70 -6.07
CA ILE A 217 9.44 -13.02 -5.08
C ILE A 217 8.32 -12.28 -5.82
N VAL A 218 7.11 -12.41 -5.30
CA VAL A 218 6.01 -11.48 -5.55
C VAL A 218 5.74 -10.72 -4.26
N GLY A 219 5.91 -9.42 -4.28
CA GLY A 219 5.65 -8.52 -3.14
C GLY A 219 4.51 -7.58 -3.46
N VAL A 220 3.67 -7.29 -2.48
CA VAL A 220 2.48 -6.44 -2.61
C VAL A 220 2.48 -5.37 -1.52
N LEU A 221 2.10 -4.14 -1.89
CA LEU A 221 1.71 -3.08 -0.97
C LEU A 221 0.34 -2.56 -1.38
N VAL A 222 -0.54 -2.36 -0.40
CA VAL A 222 -1.87 -1.78 -0.61
C VAL A 222 -2.04 -0.49 0.20
N GLN A 223 -2.75 0.49 -0.37
CA GLN A 223 -3.47 1.51 0.37
C GLN A 223 -4.95 1.16 0.30
N SER A 224 -5.47 0.61 1.41
CA SER A 224 -6.80 -0.01 1.47
C SER A 224 -7.83 0.92 2.08
N ASN A 225 -8.88 1.24 1.30
CA ASN A 225 -9.96 2.16 1.68
C ASN A 225 -11.29 1.78 1.00
N PHE A 226 -11.69 0.53 1.01
CA PHE A 226 -12.84 0.05 0.22
C PHE A 226 -13.80 -0.85 1.02
N GLY A 227 -14.96 -1.08 0.44
CA GLY A 227 -15.87 -2.17 0.76
C GLY A 227 -16.80 -1.93 1.94
N SER A 228 -17.74 -2.84 2.10
CA SER A 228 -18.75 -2.86 3.15
C SER A 228 -18.48 -3.91 4.18
N ARG A 229 -18.74 -3.62 5.46
CA ARG A 229 -18.50 -4.53 6.58
C ARG A 229 -19.13 -5.91 6.38
N LYS A 230 -20.40 -5.97 5.98
CA LYS A 230 -21.15 -7.22 5.76
C LYS A 230 -20.49 -8.20 4.79
N ASN A 231 -19.61 -7.68 3.91
CA ASN A 231 -18.92 -8.49 2.91
C ASN A 231 -17.57 -9.01 3.40
N LEU A 232 -17.05 -8.51 4.55
CA LEU A 232 -15.72 -8.90 5.05
C LEU A 232 -15.65 -10.41 5.28
N THR A 233 -14.72 -11.07 4.58
CA THR A 233 -14.34 -12.45 4.81
C THR A 233 -12.86 -12.55 5.17
N ILE A 234 -12.52 -13.42 6.12
CA ILE A 234 -11.13 -13.72 6.51
C ILE A 234 -11.02 -15.24 6.59
N SER A 235 -10.11 -15.81 5.81
CA SER A 235 -9.95 -17.28 5.69
C SER A 235 -11.25 -18.01 5.38
N GLY A 236 -12.12 -17.40 4.54
CA GLY A 236 -13.42 -17.93 4.16
C GLY A 236 -14.52 -17.80 5.24
N VAL A 237 -14.24 -17.18 6.38
CA VAL A 237 -15.22 -16.95 7.46
C VAL A 237 -15.92 -15.59 7.22
N PRO A 238 -17.26 -15.49 7.35
CA PRO A 238 -18.00 -14.24 7.17
C PRO A 238 -17.86 -13.32 8.41
N VAL A 239 -16.64 -12.89 8.68
CA VAL A 239 -16.28 -12.08 9.87
C VAL A 239 -17.10 -10.80 9.95
N GLY A 240 -17.41 -10.21 8.79
CA GLY A 240 -18.20 -8.97 8.73
C GLY A 240 -19.61 -9.12 9.27
N LEU A 241 -20.26 -10.26 9.03
CA LEU A 241 -21.58 -10.57 9.59
C LEU A 241 -21.50 -10.86 11.11
N GLU A 242 -20.50 -11.59 11.55
CA GLU A 242 -20.26 -11.87 12.98
C GLU A 242 -19.95 -10.61 13.81
N LEU A 243 -19.49 -9.55 13.15
CA LEU A 243 -19.16 -8.25 13.76
C LEU A 243 -20.13 -7.12 13.37
N GLU A 244 -21.27 -7.43 12.73
CA GLU A 244 -22.15 -6.40 12.12
C GLU A 244 -22.59 -5.34 13.15
N ASP A 245 -22.94 -5.76 14.37
CA ASP A 245 -23.42 -4.87 15.42
C ASP A 245 -22.31 -4.31 16.34
N THR A 246 -21.06 -4.60 16.02
CA THR A 246 -19.91 -4.25 16.86
C THR A 246 -19.14 -3.06 16.31
N LEU A 247 -18.84 -2.05 17.15
CA LEU A 247 -17.92 -0.96 16.79
C LEU A 247 -18.25 -0.35 15.42
N LYS A 248 -19.52 0.05 15.21
CA LYS A 248 -19.94 0.70 13.97
C LYS A 248 -19.23 2.05 13.82
N LEU A 249 -18.97 2.44 12.57
CA LEU A 249 -18.44 3.78 12.29
C LEU A 249 -19.34 4.84 12.92
N VAL A 250 -18.75 5.80 13.64
CA VAL A 250 -19.47 6.91 14.21
C VAL A 250 -19.49 8.06 13.19
N TYR A 251 -20.69 8.42 12.76
CA TYR A 251 -20.94 9.56 11.86
C TYR A 251 -21.56 10.70 12.67
N ASN A 252 -20.77 11.72 12.98
CA ASN A 252 -21.24 12.95 13.63
C ASN A 252 -21.40 14.11 12.62
N ALA A 253 -21.12 13.85 11.33
CA ALA A 253 -21.32 14.81 10.26
C ALA A 253 -22.79 14.92 9.85
N PRO A 254 -23.23 16.03 9.22
CA PRO A 254 -24.56 16.15 8.67
C PRO A 254 -24.93 15.00 7.75
N PRO A 255 -26.22 14.58 7.65
CA PRO A 255 -26.67 13.40 6.89
C PRO A 255 -26.28 13.40 5.40
N SER A 256 -26.08 14.57 4.80
CA SER A 256 -25.67 14.74 3.41
C SER A 256 -24.29 14.16 3.07
N ASN A 257 -23.44 13.91 4.09
CA ASN A 257 -22.07 13.46 3.91
C ASN A 257 -21.86 11.98 4.27
N LYS A 258 -22.92 11.20 4.44
CA LYS A 258 -22.79 9.75 4.69
C LYS A 258 -22.20 9.06 3.47
N LYS A 259 -21.05 8.39 3.66
CA LYS A 259 -20.49 7.45 2.69
C LYS A 259 -21.54 6.40 2.35
N LYS A 260 -21.81 6.19 1.06
CA LYS A 260 -22.69 5.08 0.63
C LYS A 260 -22.00 3.76 0.93
N ASP A 261 -22.79 2.75 1.28
CA ASP A 261 -22.28 1.41 1.54
C ASP A 261 -21.59 0.86 0.27
N GLY A 262 -20.34 0.44 0.41
CA GLY A 262 -19.55 -0.06 -0.71
C GLY A 262 -18.67 0.97 -1.44
N ASP A 263 -18.83 2.28 -1.17
CA ASP A 263 -17.94 3.31 -1.73
C ASP A 263 -16.53 3.19 -1.14
N GLY A 264 -15.54 3.52 -1.95
CA GLY A 264 -14.14 3.52 -1.50
C GLY A 264 -13.18 3.45 -2.65
N SER A 265 -11.96 3.02 -2.37
CA SER A 265 -10.89 2.86 -3.37
C SER A 265 -9.80 1.96 -2.82
N ILE A 266 -9.06 1.32 -3.68
CA ILE A 266 -7.82 0.63 -3.29
C ILE A 266 -6.74 0.82 -4.33
N ILE A 267 -5.57 1.24 -3.89
CA ILE A 267 -4.35 1.21 -4.71
C ILE A 267 -3.57 -0.03 -4.33
N VAL A 268 -3.19 -0.82 -5.34
CA VAL A 268 -2.35 -2.02 -5.15
C VAL A 268 -1.12 -1.93 -6.04
N ILE A 269 0.04 -2.04 -5.41
CA ILE A 269 1.33 -2.09 -6.09
C ILE A 269 1.91 -3.49 -5.93
N VAL A 270 2.22 -4.13 -7.06
CA VAL A 270 2.82 -5.47 -7.13
C VAL A 270 4.25 -5.35 -7.66
N ALA A 271 5.20 -5.84 -6.92
CA ALA A 271 6.60 -5.95 -7.33
C ALA A 271 6.98 -7.41 -7.54
N THR A 272 7.88 -7.68 -8.48
CA THR A 272 8.49 -9.00 -8.61
C THR A 272 9.93 -8.90 -9.15
N ASP A 273 10.77 -9.87 -8.81
CA ASP A 273 12.09 -10.09 -9.42
C ASP A 273 12.06 -11.15 -10.54
N ALA A 274 10.89 -11.70 -10.88
CA ALA A 274 10.72 -12.53 -12.05
C ALA A 274 10.89 -11.72 -13.33
N PRO A 275 11.58 -12.24 -14.35
CA PRO A 275 11.83 -11.53 -15.60
C PRO A 275 10.55 -11.49 -16.46
N LEU A 276 9.70 -10.51 -16.17
CA LEU A 276 8.45 -10.29 -16.87
C LEU A 276 8.53 -9.04 -17.77
N LEU A 277 7.92 -9.15 -18.94
CA LEU A 277 7.72 -8.05 -19.88
C LEU A 277 6.43 -7.28 -19.56
N PRO A 278 6.24 -6.05 -20.09
CA PRO A 278 5.07 -5.22 -19.74
C PRO A 278 3.72 -5.91 -19.94
N HIS A 279 3.52 -6.66 -21.04
CA HIS A 279 2.27 -7.39 -21.27
C HIS A 279 2.05 -8.55 -20.26
N GLN A 280 3.12 -9.17 -19.75
CA GLN A 280 3.03 -10.18 -18.69
C GLN A 280 2.71 -9.53 -17.34
N LEU A 281 3.27 -8.35 -17.06
CA LEU A 281 2.94 -7.55 -15.85
C LEU A 281 1.47 -7.11 -15.88
N LYS A 282 0.92 -6.78 -17.07
CA LYS A 282 -0.53 -6.55 -17.20
C LYS A 282 -1.35 -7.78 -16.76
N ARG A 283 -0.89 -8.99 -17.11
CA ARG A 283 -1.55 -10.23 -16.66
C ARG A 283 -1.44 -10.44 -15.14
N ILE A 284 -0.36 -9.97 -14.50
CA ILE A 284 -0.20 -9.98 -13.03
C ILE A 284 -1.27 -9.08 -12.39
N VAL A 285 -1.40 -7.82 -12.81
CA VAL A 285 -2.38 -6.90 -12.20
C VAL A 285 -3.84 -7.34 -12.39
N HIS A 286 -4.14 -8.10 -13.44
CA HIS A 286 -5.46 -8.71 -13.61
C HIS A 286 -5.80 -9.80 -12.56
N ARG A 287 -4.85 -10.23 -11.72
CA ARG A 287 -5.08 -11.18 -10.61
C ARG A 287 -5.29 -10.48 -9.26
N VAL A 288 -5.00 -9.20 -9.20
CA VAL A 288 -5.25 -8.38 -8.01
C VAL A 288 -6.73 -8.43 -7.56
N PRO A 289 -7.73 -8.29 -8.46
CA PRO A 289 -9.14 -8.41 -8.10
C PRO A 289 -9.53 -9.71 -7.42
N ILE A 290 -8.83 -10.82 -7.69
CA ILE A 290 -9.08 -12.11 -7.04
C ILE A 290 -8.80 -12.00 -5.55
N GLY A 291 -7.63 -11.44 -5.16
CA GLY A 291 -7.29 -11.24 -3.75
C GLY A 291 -8.22 -10.25 -3.05
N ILE A 292 -8.67 -9.19 -3.75
CA ILE A 292 -9.67 -8.25 -3.25
C ILE A 292 -11.01 -8.96 -3.03
N GLY A 293 -11.42 -9.84 -3.96
CA GLY A 293 -12.65 -10.64 -3.88
C GLY A 293 -12.63 -11.61 -2.70
N ASN A 294 -11.47 -12.24 -2.41
CA ASN A 294 -11.30 -13.17 -1.28
C ASN A 294 -11.60 -12.54 0.08
N VAL A 295 -11.34 -11.24 0.24
CA VAL A 295 -11.66 -10.52 1.49
C VAL A 295 -13.03 -9.85 1.47
N GLY A 296 -13.80 -9.98 0.37
CA GLY A 296 -15.15 -9.45 0.25
C GLY A 296 -15.29 -8.15 -0.53
N GLY A 297 -14.24 -7.72 -1.26
CA GLY A 297 -14.32 -6.62 -2.21
C GLY A 297 -15.20 -6.97 -3.40
N ARG A 298 -16.04 -6.03 -3.86
CA ARG A 298 -17.05 -6.25 -4.92
C ARG A 298 -16.88 -5.34 -6.13
N GLY A 299 -15.93 -4.38 -6.10
CA GLY A 299 -15.77 -3.41 -7.17
C GLY A 299 -17.02 -2.56 -7.37
N SER A 300 -17.49 -1.87 -6.32
CA SER A 300 -18.70 -1.04 -6.38
C SER A 300 -18.49 0.17 -7.31
N ASN A 301 -19.58 0.67 -7.92
CA ASN A 301 -19.53 1.77 -8.88
C ASN A 301 -18.84 3.05 -8.35
N GLY A 302 -18.95 3.32 -7.06
CA GLY A 302 -18.28 4.46 -6.39
C GLY A 302 -16.83 4.20 -6.00
N SER A 303 -16.22 3.06 -6.39
CA SER A 303 -14.86 2.67 -6.02
C SER A 303 -13.84 3.06 -7.11
N GLY A 304 -12.65 3.46 -6.70
CA GLY A 304 -11.48 3.66 -7.57
C GLY A 304 -10.43 2.58 -7.26
N ASP A 305 -10.47 1.49 -8.01
CA ASP A 305 -9.65 0.30 -7.77
C ASP A 305 -8.58 0.22 -8.87
N ILE A 306 -7.37 0.73 -8.59
CA ILE A 306 -6.31 0.89 -9.58
C ILE A 306 -5.04 0.20 -9.11
N PHE A 307 -4.42 -0.57 -10.00
CA PHE A 307 -3.30 -1.46 -9.70
C PHE A 307 -2.15 -1.26 -10.67
N LEU A 308 -0.91 -1.36 -10.17
CA LEU A 308 0.29 -1.30 -10.98
C LEU A 308 1.23 -2.44 -10.58
N ALA A 309 1.82 -3.11 -11.57
CA ALA A 309 2.87 -4.10 -11.37
C ALA A 309 4.16 -3.69 -12.06
N PHE A 310 5.30 -4.02 -11.44
CA PHE A 310 6.61 -3.82 -12.03
C PHE A 310 7.56 -4.99 -11.75
N SER A 311 8.59 -5.14 -12.62
CA SER A 311 9.63 -6.16 -12.46
C SER A 311 11.02 -5.55 -12.29
N THR A 312 11.73 -5.96 -11.25
CA THR A 312 13.11 -5.53 -11.00
C THR A 312 14.18 -6.37 -11.72
N ALA A 313 13.79 -7.33 -12.56
CA ALA A 313 14.72 -8.31 -13.13
C ALA A 313 15.67 -7.75 -14.19
N ASN A 314 15.15 -7.02 -15.17
CA ASN A 314 15.91 -6.58 -16.35
C ASN A 314 16.52 -5.20 -16.12
N LYS A 315 17.63 -5.12 -15.37
CA LYS A 315 18.25 -3.86 -14.94
C LYS A 315 18.70 -2.95 -16.10
N ASN A 316 19.07 -3.53 -17.25
CA ASN A 316 19.60 -2.81 -18.40
C ASN A 316 18.55 -2.68 -19.52
N ALA A 317 17.28 -2.95 -19.26
CA ALA A 317 16.23 -2.88 -20.27
C ALA A 317 16.02 -1.44 -20.77
N PHE A 318 16.08 -0.45 -19.88
CA PHE A 318 15.97 0.94 -20.24
C PHE A 318 17.31 1.45 -20.80
N ASN A 319 17.37 1.65 -22.12
CA ASN A 319 18.52 2.24 -22.79
C ASN A 319 18.03 3.09 -23.97
N ARG A 320 18.41 4.36 -23.98
CA ARG A 320 17.96 5.33 -24.99
C ARG A 320 18.81 5.34 -26.26
N GLN A 321 19.94 4.64 -26.26
CA GLN A 321 20.93 4.77 -27.36
C GLN A 321 21.30 3.44 -28.02
N LYS A 322 21.10 2.32 -27.32
CA LYS A 322 21.57 1.00 -27.80
C LYS A 322 20.48 -0.05 -27.64
N THR A 323 20.47 -1.00 -28.56
CA THR A 323 19.68 -2.24 -28.39
C THR A 323 20.14 -3.00 -27.16
N THR A 324 19.19 -3.59 -26.44
CA THR A 324 19.44 -4.38 -25.24
C THR A 324 18.85 -5.77 -25.35
N THR A 325 19.48 -6.73 -24.69
CA THR A 325 18.93 -8.08 -24.52
C THR A 325 18.23 -8.17 -23.18
N VAL A 326 17.00 -8.67 -23.18
CA VAL A 326 16.21 -8.87 -21.97
C VAL A 326 15.84 -10.33 -21.81
N ARG A 327 15.72 -10.77 -20.57
CA ARG A 327 15.19 -12.09 -20.24
C ARG A 327 13.69 -12.01 -20.05
N THR A 328 13.00 -13.07 -20.44
CA THR A 328 11.57 -13.23 -20.16
C THR A 328 11.27 -14.63 -19.64
N LEU A 329 10.29 -14.73 -18.78
CA LEU A 329 9.74 -16.00 -18.33
C LEU A 329 8.75 -16.51 -19.40
N PRO A 330 8.85 -17.80 -19.83
CA PRO A 330 7.82 -18.38 -20.70
C PRO A 330 6.41 -18.26 -20.10
N ASN A 331 5.43 -17.96 -20.94
CA ASN A 331 4.04 -17.77 -20.49
C ASN A 331 3.46 -19.02 -19.81
N ASP A 332 3.86 -20.21 -20.19
CA ASP A 332 3.38 -21.47 -19.62
C ASP A 332 3.86 -21.68 -18.16
N LEU A 333 4.86 -20.91 -17.73
CA LEU A 333 5.40 -20.97 -16.37
C LEU A 333 4.91 -19.85 -15.45
N ILE A 334 3.99 -18.99 -15.91
CA ILE A 334 3.60 -17.76 -15.16
C ILE A 334 2.53 -18.01 -14.08
N THR A 335 1.76 -19.10 -14.16
CA THR A 335 0.64 -19.39 -13.26
C THR A 335 0.98 -19.28 -11.77
N PRO A 336 2.10 -19.81 -11.26
CA PRO A 336 2.45 -19.66 -9.85
C PRO A 336 2.62 -18.20 -9.40
N LEU A 337 3.01 -17.27 -10.30
CA LEU A 337 3.08 -15.84 -10.00
C LEU A 337 1.68 -15.21 -9.91
N PHE A 338 0.70 -15.71 -10.67
CA PHE A 338 -0.70 -15.28 -10.58
C PHE A 338 -1.31 -15.65 -9.23
N GLU A 339 -1.13 -16.90 -8.81
CA GLU A 339 -1.58 -17.39 -7.49
C GLU A 339 -0.93 -16.61 -6.36
N ALA A 340 0.39 -16.41 -6.42
CA ALA A 340 1.14 -15.63 -5.46
C ALA A 340 0.65 -14.18 -5.36
N THR A 341 0.25 -13.57 -6.48
CA THR A 341 -0.30 -12.22 -6.51
C THR A 341 -1.62 -12.16 -5.75
N ALA A 342 -2.58 -13.04 -6.05
CA ALA A 342 -3.87 -13.07 -5.35
C ALA A 342 -3.71 -13.31 -3.85
N GLN A 343 -2.86 -14.27 -3.46
CA GLN A 343 -2.56 -14.61 -2.07
C GLN A 343 -1.89 -13.46 -1.30
N ALA A 344 -0.95 -12.75 -1.94
CA ALA A 344 -0.27 -11.64 -1.29
C ALA A 344 -1.18 -10.41 -1.17
N VAL A 345 -2.07 -10.15 -2.13
CA VAL A 345 -3.08 -9.08 -2.07
C VAL A 345 -4.05 -9.32 -0.91
N GLU A 346 -4.61 -10.54 -0.80
CA GLU A 346 -5.48 -10.94 0.30
C GLU A 346 -4.83 -10.66 1.66
N GLU A 347 -3.61 -11.16 1.88
CA GLU A 347 -2.90 -10.98 3.14
C GLU A 347 -2.53 -9.51 3.39
N ALA A 348 -2.12 -8.75 2.37
CA ALA A 348 -1.78 -7.33 2.52
C ALA A 348 -3.00 -6.50 2.98
N ILE A 349 -4.20 -6.78 2.46
CA ILE A 349 -5.43 -6.09 2.89
C ILE A 349 -5.74 -6.42 4.36
N ILE A 350 -5.66 -7.68 4.75
CA ILE A 350 -5.89 -8.09 6.14
C ILE A 350 -4.83 -7.48 7.06
N ASN A 351 -3.55 -7.46 6.67
CA ASN A 351 -2.49 -6.80 7.44
C ASN A 351 -2.77 -5.30 7.63
N ALA A 352 -3.28 -4.60 6.61
CA ALA A 352 -3.68 -3.20 6.73
C ALA A 352 -4.73 -2.97 7.83
N MET A 353 -5.68 -3.91 7.97
CA MET A 353 -6.74 -3.85 8.99
C MET A 353 -6.23 -4.24 10.38
N ILE A 354 -5.42 -5.30 10.48
CA ILE A 354 -4.88 -5.79 11.76
C ILE A 354 -3.90 -4.78 12.38
N ALA A 355 -3.05 -4.14 11.57
CA ALA A 355 -2.11 -3.14 12.04
C ALA A 355 -2.75 -1.76 12.30
N ALA A 356 -4.01 -1.56 11.91
CA ALA A 356 -4.72 -0.31 12.10
C ALA A 356 -5.15 -0.12 13.56
N GLU A 357 -5.17 1.14 13.99
CA GLU A 357 -5.64 1.56 15.31
C GLU A 357 -6.88 2.43 15.16
N THR A 358 -7.79 2.37 16.13
CA THR A 358 -8.97 3.25 16.18
C THR A 358 -8.54 4.72 16.05
N MET A 359 -9.26 5.47 15.23
CA MET A 359 -8.91 6.85 14.93
C MET A 359 -10.15 7.74 14.88
N ASP A 360 -10.07 8.86 15.62
CA ASP A 360 -11.02 9.96 15.54
C ASP A 360 -10.55 10.99 14.51
N GLY A 361 -11.50 11.54 13.78
CA GLY A 361 -11.27 12.55 12.75
C GLY A 361 -12.16 13.77 12.86
N ILE A 362 -12.50 14.36 11.72
CA ILE A 362 -13.36 15.53 11.61
C ILE A 362 -14.73 15.27 12.28
N HIS A 363 -15.30 16.30 12.93
CA HIS A 363 -16.58 16.26 13.62
C HIS A 363 -16.69 15.19 14.73
N GLY A 364 -15.57 14.55 15.14
CA GLY A 364 -15.58 13.40 16.04
C GLY A 364 -16.04 12.10 15.35
N ASN A 365 -16.01 12.03 14.02
CA ASN A 365 -16.18 10.76 13.30
C ASN A 365 -15.13 9.76 13.78
N THR A 366 -15.53 8.54 14.08
CA THR A 366 -14.63 7.50 14.58
C THR A 366 -14.63 6.28 13.68
N ALA A 367 -13.44 5.85 13.28
CA ALA A 367 -13.19 4.58 12.61
C ALA A 367 -12.50 3.63 13.59
N TYR A 368 -13.16 2.54 13.94
CA TYR A 368 -12.65 1.56 14.88
C TYR A 368 -11.72 0.57 14.19
N ALA A 369 -10.63 0.20 14.84
CA ALA A 369 -9.82 -0.97 14.50
C ALA A 369 -10.66 -2.25 14.62
N ILE A 370 -10.32 -3.27 13.85
CA ILE A 370 -10.94 -4.59 14.01
C ILE A 370 -10.55 -5.17 15.39
N PRO A 371 -11.52 -5.64 16.20
CA PRO A 371 -11.21 -6.15 17.55
C PRO A 371 -10.56 -7.52 17.47
N HIS A 372 -9.25 -7.62 17.71
CA HIS A 372 -8.45 -8.84 17.54
C HIS A 372 -8.98 -10.01 18.37
N ASP A 373 -9.34 -9.77 19.64
CA ASP A 373 -9.84 -10.84 20.52
C ASP A 373 -11.16 -11.44 20.00
N ARG A 374 -12.04 -10.61 19.45
CA ARG A 374 -13.29 -11.10 18.86
C ARG A 374 -13.04 -11.81 17.54
N LEU A 375 -12.15 -11.27 16.71
CA LEU A 375 -11.73 -11.90 15.46
C LEU A 375 -11.20 -13.33 15.72
N ILE A 376 -10.28 -13.47 16.69
CA ILE A 376 -9.72 -14.78 17.08
C ILE A 376 -10.85 -15.72 17.53
N LYS A 377 -11.78 -15.28 18.39
CA LYS A 377 -12.93 -16.09 18.85
C LYS A 377 -13.81 -16.54 17.67
N ILE A 378 -14.06 -15.65 16.69
CA ILE A 378 -14.83 -15.97 15.50
C ILE A 378 -14.10 -17.04 14.67
N LEU A 379 -12.82 -16.85 14.39
CA LEU A 379 -12.04 -17.79 13.59
C LEU A 379 -11.97 -19.19 14.27
N LYS A 380 -11.84 -19.24 15.60
CA LYS A 380 -11.94 -20.49 16.39
C LYS A 380 -13.32 -21.15 16.27
N LYS A 381 -14.41 -20.38 16.39
CA LYS A 381 -15.80 -20.85 16.17
C LYS A 381 -15.98 -21.57 14.84
N TYR A 382 -15.28 -21.11 13.80
CA TYR A 382 -15.31 -21.70 12.46
C TYR A 382 -14.18 -22.69 12.17
N ASN A 383 -13.42 -23.11 13.18
CA ASN A 383 -12.30 -24.07 13.08
C ASN A 383 -11.24 -23.64 12.04
N ARG A 384 -10.90 -22.34 12.01
CA ARG A 384 -9.86 -21.80 11.12
C ARG A 384 -8.52 -21.61 11.81
N ILE A 385 -8.52 -21.47 13.11
CA ILE A 385 -7.34 -21.42 14.00
C ILE A 385 -7.63 -22.23 15.26
N ASP A 386 -6.57 -22.64 15.97
CA ASP A 386 -6.61 -23.40 17.24
C ASP A 386 -6.94 -22.53 18.45
#